data_231f58aa449c5afec2fd769186f15183
#
_entry.id   231f58aa449c5afec2fd769186f15183
#
_cell.length_a   1.000
_cell.length_b   1.000
_cell.length_c   1.000
_cell.angle_alpha   90.00
_cell.angle_beta   90.00
_cell.angle_gamma   90.00
#
_symmetry.space_group_name_H-M   'P 1'
#
loop_
_entity.id
_entity.type
_entity.pdbx_description
1 polymer ?
#
loop_
_entity_poly.entity_id
_entity_poly.type
_entity_poly.pdbx_seq_one_letter_code
_entity_poly.pdbx_strand_id
1 'polypeptide(L)'
;MQKQVADKILIVPRIYTGKPRTTGAGYKGMLHQPNPGKKPDMYEGIRAIRHIHLRALQETGLSCADEMLYPENHRYLSDLLSYVAVGARSVENQEHRLISSGLDIPVGMKNPMSGDLSVMINAIKAAHGDHSFIYRGWEVESQGNPLSHAILRGSVDRHGINHANYHYENLRILHDLYVESGIANPAVLIDTNHSNSSKQYLQQVRIANEVLHSMRHSADIRRLVKGFMIESYIEDGAQKWEDGIYGKSITDPCLGWDKTRDLIFSLADQL
;
A
#
# COMPACT_ATOMS: atom_id res chain seq x y z
N MET A 1 0.09 -18.53 -10.45
CA MET A 1 0.64 -18.15 -9.14
C MET A 1 -0.43 -18.23 -8.04
N GLN A 2 -1.47 -17.39 -7.98
CA GLN A 2 -2.47 -17.45 -6.88
C GLN A 2 -3.01 -18.85 -6.62
N LYS A 3 -3.44 -19.57 -7.64
CA LYS A 3 -3.97 -20.95 -7.49
C LYS A 3 -2.99 -21.96 -6.85
N GLN A 4 -1.70 -21.69 -6.91
CA GLN A 4 -0.65 -22.57 -6.39
C GLN A 4 -0.29 -22.27 -4.94
N VAL A 5 -0.67 -21.09 -4.44
CA VAL A 5 -0.38 -20.62 -3.06
C VAL A 5 -1.65 -20.25 -2.29
N ALA A 6 -2.84 -20.55 -2.83
CA ALA A 6 -4.13 -20.07 -2.33
C ALA A 6 -4.48 -20.56 -0.91
N ASP A 7 -3.92 -21.64 -0.48
CA ASP A 7 -4.07 -22.20 0.88
C ASP A 7 -3.22 -21.46 1.93
N LYS A 8 -2.25 -20.67 1.51
CA LYS A 8 -1.28 -19.98 2.38
C LYS A 8 -1.23 -18.48 2.18
N ILE A 9 -1.33 -17.99 0.93
CA ILE A 9 -1.14 -16.59 0.57
C ILE A 9 -2.29 -16.10 -0.32
N LEU A 10 -2.86 -14.96 0.05
CA LEU A 10 -3.73 -14.17 -0.82
C LEU A 10 -2.88 -13.09 -1.53
N ILE A 11 -2.89 -13.13 -2.86
CA ILE A 11 -2.25 -12.10 -3.68
C ILE A 11 -3.27 -11.03 -4.04
N VAL A 12 -3.00 -9.78 -3.65
CA VAL A 12 -3.78 -8.62 -4.03
C VAL A 12 -2.93 -7.74 -4.94
N PRO A 13 -3.16 -7.77 -6.26
CA PRO A 13 -2.39 -6.96 -7.21
C PRO A 13 -2.75 -5.49 -7.04
N ARG A 14 -1.75 -4.61 -7.11
CA ARG A 14 -1.97 -3.17 -7.15
C ARG A 14 -1.68 -2.62 -8.54
N ILE A 15 -2.60 -1.82 -9.07
CA ILE A 15 -2.42 -1.07 -10.30
C ILE A 15 -2.12 0.39 -9.94
N TYR A 16 -1.02 0.93 -10.48
CA TYR A 16 -0.66 2.34 -10.26
C TYR A 16 -1.51 3.25 -11.13
N THR A 17 -2.55 3.84 -10.56
CA THR A 17 -3.47 4.75 -11.25
C THR A 17 -3.02 6.20 -11.21
N GLY A 18 -2.27 6.58 -10.17
CA GLY A 18 -1.80 7.94 -9.98
C GLY A 18 -0.51 8.05 -9.16
N LYS A 19 0.14 9.22 -9.24
CA LYS A 19 1.27 9.61 -8.42
C LYS A 19 1.03 11.02 -7.84
N PRO A 20 1.38 11.29 -6.58
CA PRO A 20 1.13 12.56 -5.92
C PRO A 20 2.16 13.62 -6.36
N ARG A 21 2.11 14.03 -7.62
CA ARG A 21 3.05 14.98 -8.23
C ARG A 21 2.43 16.38 -8.31
N THR A 22 2.31 17.03 -7.17
CA THR A 22 1.71 18.37 -7.06
C THR A 22 2.68 19.49 -7.41
N THR A 23 3.98 19.23 -7.48
CA THR A 23 4.99 20.21 -7.92
C THR A 23 4.99 20.45 -9.44
N GLY A 24 4.17 19.72 -10.19
CA GLY A 24 3.99 19.89 -11.64
C GLY A 24 4.97 19.09 -12.50
N ALA A 25 6.03 18.55 -11.95
CA ALA A 25 7.01 17.77 -12.70
C ALA A 25 6.67 16.27 -12.75
N GLY A 26 6.94 15.63 -13.89
CA GLY A 26 6.86 14.19 -14.12
C GLY A 26 5.45 13.66 -14.39
N TYR A 27 5.39 12.40 -14.80
CA TYR A 27 4.16 11.71 -15.13
C TYR A 27 3.26 11.51 -13.89
N LYS A 28 1.98 11.90 -14.01
CA LYS A 28 1.01 11.90 -12.90
C LYS A 28 0.20 10.61 -12.77
N GLY A 29 0.43 9.65 -13.64
CA GLY A 29 -0.29 8.38 -13.67
C GLY A 29 -1.43 8.36 -14.69
N MET A 30 -1.95 7.16 -14.92
CA MET A 30 -2.94 6.87 -15.96
C MET A 30 -4.26 7.61 -15.77
N LEU A 31 -4.68 7.85 -14.51
CA LEU A 31 -5.90 8.60 -14.22
C LEU A 31 -5.85 10.03 -14.78
N HIS A 32 -4.70 10.69 -14.71
CA HIS A 32 -4.55 12.05 -15.20
C HIS A 32 -4.15 12.10 -16.69
N GLN A 33 -3.34 11.14 -17.11
CA GLN A 33 -2.68 11.16 -18.41
C GLN A 33 -2.60 9.76 -19.01
N PRO A 34 -3.74 9.22 -19.49
CA PRO A 34 -3.80 7.87 -20.07
C PRO A 34 -2.96 7.73 -21.33
N ASN A 35 -2.75 8.84 -22.03
CA ASN A 35 -1.86 8.93 -23.20
C ASN A 35 -0.68 9.87 -22.86
N PRO A 36 0.47 9.34 -22.50
CA PRO A 36 1.60 10.14 -21.99
C PRO A 36 2.09 11.26 -22.89
N GLY A 37 1.99 11.10 -24.22
CA GLY A 37 2.37 12.13 -25.22
C GLY A 37 1.30 13.20 -25.48
N LYS A 38 0.14 13.16 -24.80
CA LYS A 38 -0.96 14.10 -25.01
C LYS A 38 -1.20 14.94 -23.74
N LYS A 39 -2.06 15.95 -23.89
CA LYS A 39 -2.53 16.73 -22.74
C LYS A 39 -3.29 15.83 -21.76
N PRO A 40 -3.30 16.17 -20.46
CA PRO A 40 -4.11 15.46 -19.46
C PRO A 40 -5.58 15.36 -19.87
N ASP A 41 -6.15 14.17 -19.65
CA ASP A 41 -7.56 13.87 -19.92
C ASP A 41 -8.09 12.93 -18.83
N MET A 42 -8.74 13.53 -17.83
CA MET A 42 -9.28 12.80 -16.67
C MET A 42 -10.44 11.89 -17.05
N TYR A 43 -11.25 12.25 -18.05
CA TYR A 43 -12.37 11.41 -18.48
C TYR A 43 -11.88 10.09 -19.10
N GLU A 44 -10.97 10.18 -20.05
CA GLU A 44 -10.34 9.00 -20.64
C GLU A 44 -9.49 8.25 -19.60
N GLY A 45 -8.87 8.97 -18.66
CA GLY A 45 -8.15 8.38 -17.54
C GLY A 45 -9.02 7.50 -16.65
N ILE A 46 -10.21 7.95 -16.28
CA ILE A 46 -11.17 7.16 -15.48
C ILE A 46 -11.58 5.91 -16.24
N ARG A 47 -11.87 6.02 -17.54
CA ARG A 47 -12.22 4.87 -18.38
C ARG A 47 -11.06 3.86 -18.45
N ALA A 48 -9.83 4.34 -18.64
CA ALA A 48 -8.64 3.50 -18.73
C ALA A 48 -8.38 2.73 -17.43
N ILE A 49 -8.40 3.41 -16.27
CA ILE A 49 -8.14 2.73 -15.00
C ILE A 49 -9.25 1.71 -14.67
N ARG A 50 -10.51 2.02 -14.93
CA ARG A 50 -11.61 1.07 -14.74
C ARG A 50 -11.47 -0.14 -15.66
N HIS A 51 -11.15 0.08 -16.92
CA HIS A 51 -10.97 -1.01 -17.89
C HIS A 51 -9.86 -1.98 -17.43
N ILE A 52 -8.73 -1.48 -16.96
CA ILE A 52 -7.63 -2.32 -16.49
C ILE A 52 -8.03 -3.13 -15.24
N HIS A 53 -8.72 -2.51 -14.28
CA HIS A 53 -9.18 -3.21 -13.07
C HIS A 53 -10.21 -4.29 -13.42
N LEU A 54 -11.15 -4.00 -14.31
CA LEU A 54 -12.12 -4.99 -14.79
C LEU A 54 -11.45 -6.14 -15.51
N ARG A 55 -10.48 -5.86 -16.38
CA ARG A 55 -9.71 -6.92 -17.05
C ARG A 55 -8.92 -7.77 -16.05
N ALA A 56 -8.25 -7.16 -15.09
CA ALA A 56 -7.53 -7.89 -14.06
C ALA A 56 -8.47 -8.86 -13.31
N LEU A 57 -9.63 -8.39 -12.90
CA LEU A 57 -10.65 -9.21 -12.25
C LEU A 57 -11.16 -10.34 -13.17
N GLN A 58 -11.52 -10.04 -14.40
CA GLN A 58 -12.05 -11.02 -15.35
C GLN A 58 -11.04 -12.10 -15.77
N GLU A 59 -9.79 -11.69 -16.01
CA GLU A 59 -8.75 -12.60 -16.49
C GLU A 59 -8.09 -13.41 -15.37
N THR A 60 -8.05 -12.89 -14.15
CA THR A 60 -7.31 -13.52 -13.05
C THR A 60 -8.20 -13.95 -11.87
N GLY A 61 -9.41 -13.43 -11.76
CA GLY A 61 -10.28 -13.59 -10.59
C GLY A 61 -9.82 -12.80 -9.37
N LEU A 62 -8.80 -11.93 -9.51
CA LEU A 62 -8.23 -11.15 -8.41
C LEU A 62 -8.71 -9.70 -8.48
N SER A 63 -9.35 -9.25 -7.40
CA SER A 63 -9.64 -7.84 -7.19
C SER A 63 -8.37 -7.09 -6.80
N CYS A 64 -8.24 -5.86 -7.28
CA CYS A 64 -7.01 -5.08 -7.12
C CYS A 64 -7.04 -4.18 -5.88
N ALA A 65 -5.84 -3.69 -5.52
CA ALA A 65 -5.65 -2.60 -4.57
C ALA A 65 -5.34 -1.29 -5.29
N ASP A 66 -5.56 -0.16 -4.60
CA ASP A 66 -5.04 1.15 -5.00
C ASP A 66 -4.61 1.97 -3.78
N GLU A 67 -3.89 3.05 -4.01
CA GLU A 67 -3.59 4.06 -2.99
C GLU A 67 -4.57 5.22 -3.12
N MET A 68 -5.27 5.54 -2.05
CA MET A 68 -6.17 6.69 -1.97
C MET A 68 -5.36 7.98 -1.86
N LEU A 69 -4.83 8.44 -3.00
CA LEU A 69 -4.04 9.68 -3.07
C LEU A 69 -4.90 10.92 -2.87
N TYR A 70 -6.08 10.90 -3.48
CA TYR A 70 -7.09 11.94 -3.40
C TYR A 70 -8.42 11.25 -3.06
N PRO A 71 -9.01 11.51 -1.91
CA PRO A 71 -10.24 10.85 -1.46
C PRO A 71 -11.38 10.89 -2.48
N GLU A 72 -11.55 12.04 -3.14
CA GLU A 72 -12.57 12.21 -4.18
C GLU A 72 -12.43 11.25 -5.37
N ASN A 73 -11.20 10.83 -5.70
CA ASN A 73 -10.95 9.94 -6.82
C ASN A 73 -11.26 8.47 -6.49
N HIS A 74 -11.34 8.11 -5.21
CA HIS A 74 -11.65 6.74 -4.78
C HIS A 74 -12.95 6.22 -5.39
N ARG A 75 -13.97 7.08 -5.54
CA ARG A 75 -15.28 6.73 -6.13
C ARG A 75 -15.21 6.11 -7.53
N TYR A 76 -14.15 6.38 -8.28
CA TYR A 76 -14.01 5.86 -9.64
C TYR A 76 -13.58 4.39 -9.68
N LEU A 77 -13.15 3.83 -8.56
CA LEU A 77 -12.68 2.46 -8.42
C LEU A 77 -13.30 1.71 -7.23
N SER A 78 -14.08 2.38 -6.37
CA SER A 78 -14.58 1.81 -5.10
C SER A 78 -15.31 0.46 -5.26
N ASP A 79 -15.97 0.25 -6.39
CA ASP A 79 -16.69 -0.99 -6.73
C ASP A 79 -15.78 -2.13 -7.26
N LEU A 80 -14.49 -1.87 -7.46
CA LEU A 80 -13.52 -2.79 -8.07
C LEU A 80 -12.33 -3.11 -7.16
N LEU A 81 -12.22 -2.43 -6.02
CA LEU A 81 -11.09 -2.59 -5.12
C LEU A 81 -11.43 -3.55 -3.98
N SER A 82 -10.44 -4.36 -3.58
CA SER A 82 -10.48 -5.19 -2.37
C SER A 82 -9.59 -4.65 -1.25
N TYR A 83 -8.81 -3.61 -1.51
CA TYR A 83 -7.86 -3.03 -0.57
C TYR A 83 -7.53 -1.59 -0.95
N VAL A 84 -7.35 -0.74 0.06
CA VAL A 84 -6.90 0.64 -0.12
C VAL A 84 -5.73 0.94 0.82
N ALA A 85 -4.72 1.65 0.33
CA ALA A 85 -3.66 2.21 1.17
C ALA A 85 -3.79 3.73 1.28
N VAL A 86 -3.57 4.26 2.47
CA VAL A 86 -3.34 5.69 2.72
C VAL A 86 -1.84 5.93 2.81
N GLY A 87 -1.33 6.79 1.94
CA GLY A 87 0.10 7.04 1.81
C GLY A 87 0.71 7.84 2.98
N ALA A 88 2.04 7.76 3.10
CA ALA A 88 2.80 8.42 4.17
C ALA A 88 2.65 9.96 4.21
N ARG A 89 2.27 10.60 3.09
CA ARG A 89 2.01 12.04 3.01
C ARG A 89 0.55 12.41 3.28
N SER A 90 -0.33 11.42 3.37
CA SER A 90 -1.78 11.60 3.51
C SER A 90 -2.32 11.11 4.85
N VAL A 91 -1.56 10.33 5.60
CA VAL A 91 -2.01 9.68 6.86
C VAL A 91 -2.39 10.68 7.96
N GLU A 92 -1.87 11.91 7.89
CA GLU A 92 -2.23 12.99 8.81
C GLU A 92 -3.51 13.74 8.39
N ASN A 93 -3.95 13.59 7.14
CA ASN A 93 -5.10 14.31 6.61
C ASN A 93 -6.40 13.74 7.19
N GLN A 94 -7.24 14.64 7.77
CA GLN A 94 -8.48 14.27 8.46
C GLN A 94 -9.49 13.63 7.49
N GLU A 95 -9.61 14.14 6.28
CA GLU A 95 -10.55 13.61 5.29
C GLU A 95 -10.23 12.16 4.91
N HIS A 96 -8.94 11.81 4.75
CA HIS A 96 -8.53 10.42 4.53
C HIS A 96 -8.95 9.51 5.68
N ARG A 97 -8.82 9.96 6.93
CA ARG A 97 -9.21 9.21 8.14
C ARG A 97 -10.72 9.02 8.22
N LEU A 98 -11.49 10.10 7.98
CA LEU A 98 -12.95 10.05 7.99
C LEU A 98 -13.49 9.13 6.89
N ILE A 99 -13.01 9.29 5.66
CA ILE A 99 -13.45 8.43 4.54
C ILE A 99 -13.06 6.96 4.80
N SER A 100 -11.87 6.70 5.34
CA SER A 100 -11.45 5.34 5.71
C SER A 100 -12.38 4.67 6.70
N SER A 101 -13.02 5.43 7.62
CA SER A 101 -13.98 4.89 8.57
C SER A 101 -15.30 4.41 7.95
N GLY A 102 -15.59 4.86 6.74
CA GLY A 102 -16.81 4.49 6.00
C GLY A 102 -16.58 3.47 4.88
N LEU A 103 -15.37 2.90 4.76
CA LEU A 103 -15.09 1.90 3.73
C LEU A 103 -15.33 0.47 4.24
N ASP A 104 -15.96 -0.37 3.41
CA ASP A 104 -16.26 -1.78 3.70
C ASP A 104 -15.09 -2.73 3.34
N ILE A 105 -13.93 -2.19 3.01
CA ILE A 105 -12.72 -2.93 2.63
C ILE A 105 -11.54 -2.58 3.55
N PRO A 106 -10.53 -3.46 3.68
CA PRO A 106 -9.34 -3.17 4.47
C PRO A 106 -8.61 -1.91 3.99
N VAL A 107 -8.22 -1.06 4.96
CA VAL A 107 -7.47 0.17 4.70
C VAL A 107 -6.14 0.15 5.45
N GLY A 108 -5.04 0.17 4.71
CA GLY A 108 -3.70 0.24 5.28
C GLY A 108 -3.22 1.68 5.46
N MET A 109 -2.90 2.06 6.70
CA MET A 109 -2.34 3.36 7.04
C MET A 109 -0.81 3.29 7.06
N LYS A 110 -0.13 3.95 6.12
CA LYS A 110 1.35 4.02 6.14
C LYS A 110 1.81 4.94 7.26
N ASN A 111 2.87 4.56 7.98
CA ASN A 111 3.51 5.53 8.86
C ASN A 111 4.02 6.74 8.06
N PRO A 112 3.99 7.98 8.65
CA PRO A 112 4.46 9.18 7.96
C PRO A 112 5.96 9.11 7.63
N MET A 113 6.41 10.01 6.78
CA MET A 113 7.83 10.09 6.37
C MET A 113 8.78 10.29 7.56
N SER A 114 8.33 10.99 8.60
CA SER A 114 9.07 11.19 9.86
C SER A 114 9.32 9.90 10.64
N GLY A 115 8.50 8.87 10.43
CA GLY A 115 8.55 7.63 11.20
C GLY A 115 7.73 7.64 12.49
N ASP A 116 6.98 8.69 12.77
CA ASP A 116 6.16 8.79 13.98
C ASP A 116 4.99 7.78 13.94
N LEU A 117 5.12 6.72 14.71
CA LEU A 117 4.11 5.67 14.78
C LEU A 117 2.83 6.13 15.50
N SER A 118 2.89 7.14 16.37
CA SER A 118 1.72 7.66 17.07
C SER A 118 0.72 8.28 16.09
N VAL A 119 1.22 8.96 15.06
CA VAL A 119 0.40 9.53 13.97
C VAL A 119 -0.34 8.43 13.22
N MET A 120 0.34 7.34 12.90
CA MET A 120 -0.26 6.19 12.22
C MET A 120 -1.30 5.49 13.10
N ILE A 121 -0.99 5.24 14.37
CA ILE A 121 -1.93 4.64 15.33
C ILE A 121 -3.17 5.52 15.50
N ASN A 122 -3.01 6.84 15.60
CA ASN A 122 -4.13 7.77 15.68
C ASN A 122 -4.99 7.76 14.39
N ALA A 123 -4.37 7.59 13.22
CA ALA A 123 -5.11 7.45 11.96
C ALA A 123 -5.93 6.16 11.92
N ILE A 124 -5.35 5.04 12.37
CA ILE A 124 -6.06 3.76 12.49
C ILE A 124 -7.20 3.88 13.50
N LYS A 125 -6.96 4.46 14.65
CA LYS A 125 -7.96 4.65 15.69
C LYS A 125 -9.13 5.53 15.21
N ALA A 126 -8.84 6.61 14.48
CA ALA A 126 -9.86 7.43 13.84
C ALA A 126 -10.67 6.64 12.81
N ALA A 127 -10.02 5.83 11.98
CA ALA A 127 -10.71 5.00 11.00
C ALA A 127 -11.56 3.89 11.63
N HIS A 128 -11.24 3.42 12.85
CA HIS A 128 -12.06 2.45 13.59
C HIS A 128 -13.29 3.09 14.25
N GLY A 129 -13.28 4.42 14.45
CA GLY A 129 -14.40 5.14 15.08
C GLY A 129 -15.54 5.43 14.11
N ASP A 130 -16.72 5.69 14.68
CA ASP A 130 -17.87 6.25 14.00
C ASP A 130 -17.74 7.77 13.88
N HIS A 131 -18.17 8.33 12.77
CA HIS A 131 -18.08 9.77 12.50
C HIS A 131 -19.26 10.27 11.69
N SER A 132 -19.69 11.52 12.01
CA SER A 132 -20.60 12.31 11.14
C SER A 132 -19.79 13.39 10.44
N PHE A 133 -19.84 13.44 9.12
CA PHE A 133 -19.07 14.41 8.32
C PHE A 133 -19.73 14.70 6.97
N ILE A 134 -19.30 15.77 6.32
CA ILE A 134 -19.79 16.10 4.97
C ILE A 134 -18.90 15.38 3.95
N TYR A 135 -19.55 14.55 3.12
CA TYR A 135 -18.92 13.86 2.01
C TYR A 135 -19.73 14.09 0.73
N ARG A 136 -19.10 14.69 -0.27
CA ARG A 136 -19.73 15.00 -1.58
C ARG A 136 -21.03 15.82 -1.47
N GLY A 137 -21.08 16.75 -0.52
CA GLY A 137 -22.23 17.59 -0.27
C GLY A 137 -23.37 16.95 0.53
N TRP A 138 -23.18 15.73 1.02
CA TRP A 138 -24.10 15.03 1.91
C TRP A 138 -23.52 14.94 3.32
N GLU A 139 -24.36 15.08 4.32
CA GLU A 139 -24.05 14.63 5.66
C GLU A 139 -24.12 13.11 5.68
N VAL A 140 -23.03 12.47 6.08
CA VAL A 140 -22.88 11.01 6.13
C VAL A 140 -22.47 10.57 7.52
N GLU A 141 -22.92 9.40 7.91
CA GLU A 141 -22.51 8.73 9.15
C GLU A 141 -21.73 7.47 8.78
N SER A 142 -20.49 7.36 9.26
CA SER A 142 -19.70 6.13 9.17
C SER A 142 -19.87 5.32 10.44
N GLN A 143 -19.69 4.00 10.35
CA GLN A 143 -19.77 3.09 11.51
C GLN A 143 -18.42 2.56 11.97
N GLY A 144 -17.35 3.14 11.43
CA GLY A 144 -15.99 2.67 11.68
C GLY A 144 -15.60 1.48 10.81
N ASN A 145 -14.32 1.41 10.52
CA ASN A 145 -13.72 0.33 9.72
C ASN A 145 -12.72 -0.46 10.57
N PRO A 146 -13.13 -1.57 11.21
CA PRO A 146 -12.27 -2.38 12.07
C PRO A 146 -11.17 -3.13 11.30
N LEU A 147 -11.17 -3.07 9.98
CA LEU A 147 -10.13 -3.65 9.11
C LEU A 147 -9.01 -2.66 8.79
N SER A 148 -9.09 -1.41 9.28
CA SER A 148 -8.01 -0.44 9.14
C SER A 148 -6.80 -0.86 9.97
N HIS A 149 -5.59 -0.82 9.37
CA HIS A 149 -4.38 -1.39 9.97
C HIS A 149 -3.11 -0.64 9.54
N ALA A 150 -1.98 -0.99 10.16
CA ALA A 150 -0.69 -0.38 9.92
C ALA A 150 0.00 -0.88 8.64
N ILE A 151 0.76 0.01 7.99
CA ILE A 151 1.78 -0.34 7.00
C ILE A 151 3.10 0.31 7.43
N LEU A 152 4.12 -0.50 7.70
CA LEU A 152 5.45 -0.01 8.01
C LEU A 152 6.28 0.11 6.72
N ARG A 153 6.74 1.34 6.42
CA ARG A 153 7.48 1.67 5.19
C ARG A 153 8.89 2.23 5.44
N GLY A 154 9.34 2.23 6.70
CA GLY A 154 10.53 2.95 7.12
C GLY A 154 10.30 4.46 7.24
N SER A 155 11.34 5.20 7.53
CA SER A 155 11.31 6.66 7.69
C SER A 155 12.51 7.33 7.02
N VAL A 156 12.44 8.65 6.90
CA VAL A 156 13.56 9.48 6.43
C VAL A 156 13.77 10.57 7.46
N ASP A 157 14.99 10.68 7.98
CA ASP A 157 15.30 11.73 8.94
C ASP A 157 15.52 13.09 8.28
N ARG A 158 15.77 14.11 9.10
CA ARG A 158 16.02 15.50 8.65
C ARG A 158 17.27 15.65 7.75
N HIS A 159 18.15 14.66 7.74
CA HIS A 159 19.35 14.63 6.91
C HIS A 159 19.17 13.84 5.62
N GLY A 160 17.96 13.28 5.38
CA GLY A 160 17.65 12.46 4.22
C GLY A 160 18.10 11.00 4.34
N ILE A 161 18.49 10.55 5.53
CA ILE A 161 18.91 9.17 5.76
C ILE A 161 17.67 8.29 5.97
N ASN A 162 17.65 7.15 5.30
CA ASN A 162 16.58 6.16 5.46
C ASN A 162 16.83 5.31 6.71
N HIS A 163 15.77 5.09 7.48
CA HIS A 163 15.73 4.22 8.63
C HIS A 163 14.66 3.15 8.42
N ALA A 164 15.06 1.89 8.54
CA ALA A 164 14.13 0.76 8.47
C ALA A 164 13.30 0.65 9.76
N ASN A 165 12.08 0.10 9.64
CA ASN A 165 11.20 -0.14 10.79
C ASN A 165 10.47 -1.50 10.74
N TYR A 166 11.11 -2.52 10.14
CA TYR A 166 10.59 -3.89 10.03
C TYR A 166 11.32 -4.90 10.93
N HIS A 167 12.37 -4.48 11.64
CA HIS A 167 13.12 -5.35 12.53
C HIS A 167 12.29 -5.80 13.74
N TYR A 168 12.72 -6.87 14.39
CA TYR A 168 12.02 -7.46 15.53
C TYR A 168 11.61 -6.42 16.58
N GLU A 169 12.53 -5.53 16.96
CA GLU A 169 12.32 -4.49 17.97
C GLU A 169 11.25 -3.47 17.53
N ASN A 170 11.25 -3.11 16.24
CA ASN A 170 10.23 -2.20 15.69
C ASN A 170 8.84 -2.83 15.70
N LEU A 171 8.74 -4.13 15.38
CA LEU A 171 7.49 -4.87 15.41
C LEU A 171 6.98 -5.04 16.85
N ARG A 172 7.88 -5.22 17.83
CA ARG A 172 7.52 -5.25 19.26
C ARG A 172 6.96 -3.90 19.72
N ILE A 173 7.63 -2.80 19.37
CA ILE A 173 7.13 -1.44 19.67
C ILE A 173 5.74 -1.24 19.08
N LEU A 174 5.53 -1.61 17.82
CA LEU A 174 4.22 -1.47 17.18
C LEU A 174 3.16 -2.34 17.88
N HIS A 175 3.50 -3.57 18.26
CA HIS A 175 2.59 -4.44 19.01
C HIS A 175 2.15 -3.78 20.33
N ASP A 176 3.09 -3.24 21.08
CA ASP A 176 2.81 -2.61 22.37
C ASP A 176 1.94 -1.35 22.20
N LEU A 177 2.19 -0.53 21.16
CA LEU A 177 1.34 0.60 20.80
C LEU A 177 -0.10 0.19 20.46
N TYR A 178 -0.30 -0.94 19.78
CA TYR A 178 -1.64 -1.49 19.53
C TYR A 178 -2.34 -1.88 20.82
N VAL A 179 -1.64 -2.56 21.72
CA VAL A 179 -2.17 -2.98 23.02
C VAL A 179 -2.56 -1.76 23.85
N GLU A 180 -1.68 -0.78 23.97
CA GLU A 180 -1.93 0.46 24.73
C GLU A 180 -3.09 1.28 24.14
N SER A 181 -3.24 1.29 22.83
CA SER A 181 -4.32 2.04 22.16
C SER A 181 -5.69 1.38 22.24
N GLY A 182 -5.77 0.09 22.61
CA GLY A 182 -7.00 -0.68 22.69
C GLY A 182 -7.69 -0.90 21.36
N ILE A 183 -6.94 -0.80 20.24
CA ILE A 183 -7.49 -1.01 18.89
C ILE A 183 -7.80 -2.49 18.70
N ALA A 184 -9.01 -2.79 18.28
CA ALA A 184 -9.38 -4.13 17.82
C ALA A 184 -8.61 -4.52 16.55
N ASN A 185 -8.39 -5.81 16.33
CA ASN A 185 -7.74 -6.36 15.13
C ASN A 185 -6.33 -5.79 14.84
N PRO A 186 -5.35 -5.89 15.78
CA PRO A 186 -3.98 -5.50 15.51
C PRO A 186 -3.43 -6.20 14.26
N ALA A 187 -3.00 -5.42 13.27
CA ALA A 187 -2.48 -5.95 12.03
C ALA A 187 -1.45 -5.00 11.41
N VAL A 188 -0.45 -5.56 10.74
CA VAL A 188 0.54 -4.80 9.99
C VAL A 188 0.92 -5.48 8.68
N LEU A 189 1.04 -4.69 7.63
CA LEU A 189 1.76 -5.06 6.42
C LEU A 189 3.14 -4.41 6.41
N ILE A 190 4.14 -5.14 5.95
CA ILE A 190 5.49 -4.63 5.80
C ILE A 190 5.72 -4.23 4.35
N ASP A 191 5.91 -2.93 4.13
CA ASP A 191 6.37 -2.41 2.84
C ASP A 191 7.87 -2.72 2.72
N THR A 192 8.19 -3.66 1.88
CA THR A 192 9.56 -4.19 1.73
C THR A 192 10.49 -3.28 0.92
N ASN A 193 9.95 -2.24 0.30
CA ASN A 193 10.73 -1.26 -0.46
C ASN A 193 10.84 0.08 0.31
N HIS A 194 10.67 1.21 -0.35
CA HIS A 194 10.78 2.57 0.19
C HIS A 194 12.00 2.75 1.12
N SER A 195 11.79 3.31 2.32
CA SER A 195 12.90 3.52 3.27
C SER A 195 13.37 2.23 3.96
N ASN A 196 12.53 1.20 4.01
CA ASN A 196 12.92 -0.10 4.56
C ASN A 196 14.06 -0.75 3.76
N SER A 197 14.10 -0.56 2.45
CA SER A 197 15.18 -1.05 1.57
C SER A 197 16.15 0.06 1.13
N SER A 198 15.93 1.32 1.55
CA SER A 198 16.58 2.50 0.96
C SER A 198 16.40 2.55 -0.56
N LYS A 199 15.25 2.08 -1.07
CA LYS A 199 14.90 1.93 -2.49
C LYS A 199 15.81 0.98 -3.28
N GLN A 200 16.53 0.11 -2.59
CA GLN A 200 17.31 -0.97 -3.20
C GLN A 200 16.39 -2.17 -3.41
N TYR A 201 15.74 -2.26 -4.55
CA TYR A 201 14.65 -3.19 -4.83
C TYR A 201 15.00 -4.68 -4.59
N LEU A 202 16.27 -5.08 -4.78
CA LEU A 202 16.71 -6.44 -4.51
C LEU A 202 16.69 -6.79 -3.01
N GLN A 203 16.73 -5.80 -2.12
CA GLN A 203 16.64 -6.02 -0.68
C GLN A 203 15.25 -6.49 -0.22
N GLN A 204 14.22 -6.32 -1.04
CA GLN A 204 12.87 -6.74 -0.70
C GLN A 204 12.80 -8.22 -0.32
N VAL A 205 13.55 -9.07 -1.02
CA VAL A 205 13.63 -10.52 -0.74
C VAL A 205 14.21 -10.78 0.65
N ARG A 206 15.32 -10.12 0.98
CA ARG A 206 15.97 -10.25 2.29
C ARG A 206 15.05 -9.77 3.41
N ILE A 207 14.42 -8.61 3.23
CA ILE A 207 13.52 -8.00 4.22
C ILE A 207 12.34 -8.93 4.53
N ALA A 208 11.71 -9.49 3.51
CA ALA A 208 10.60 -10.42 3.70
C ALA A 208 11.03 -11.67 4.50
N ASN A 209 12.19 -12.24 4.19
CA ASN A 209 12.73 -13.39 4.94
C ASN A 209 13.09 -13.06 6.40
N GLU A 210 13.61 -11.87 6.66
CA GLU A 210 13.93 -11.40 8.02
C GLU A 210 12.66 -11.25 8.88
N VAL A 211 11.59 -10.70 8.30
CA VAL A 211 10.31 -10.60 8.98
C VAL A 211 9.71 -11.98 9.25
N LEU A 212 9.76 -12.92 8.29
CA LEU A 212 9.35 -14.32 8.52
C LEU A 212 10.14 -14.98 9.64
N HIS A 213 11.45 -14.71 9.71
CA HIS A 213 12.27 -15.19 10.82
C HIS A 213 11.75 -14.67 12.16
N SER A 214 11.47 -13.37 12.27
CA SER A 214 10.87 -12.75 13.47
C SER A 214 9.52 -13.38 13.83
N MET A 215 8.66 -13.67 12.85
CA MET A 215 7.36 -14.33 13.05
C MET A 215 7.50 -15.75 13.62
N ARG A 216 8.56 -16.48 13.26
CA ARG A 216 8.82 -17.84 13.81
C ARG A 216 9.23 -17.80 15.28
N HIS A 217 9.88 -16.73 15.72
CA HIS A 217 10.43 -16.62 17.08
C HIS A 217 9.53 -15.85 18.04
N SER A 218 8.41 -15.28 17.58
CA SER A 218 7.46 -14.57 18.43
C SER A 218 6.01 -14.80 17.97
N ALA A 219 5.20 -15.37 18.86
CA ALA A 219 3.79 -15.58 18.63
C ALA A 219 3.02 -14.26 18.44
N ASP A 220 3.41 -13.20 19.16
CA ASP A 220 2.79 -11.88 19.05
C ASP A 220 3.08 -11.26 17.69
N ILE A 221 4.33 -11.29 17.23
CA ILE A 221 4.72 -10.80 15.90
C ILE A 221 4.03 -11.63 14.82
N ARG A 222 3.95 -12.95 14.99
CA ARG A 222 3.23 -13.82 14.03
C ARG A 222 1.75 -13.46 13.93
N ARG A 223 1.11 -13.11 15.04
CA ARG A 223 -0.28 -12.65 15.04
C ARG A 223 -0.43 -11.25 14.45
N LEU A 224 0.54 -10.37 14.66
CA LEU A 224 0.51 -8.99 14.21
C LEU A 224 0.76 -8.85 12.70
N VAL A 225 1.80 -9.51 12.16
CA VAL A 225 2.16 -9.40 10.74
C VAL A 225 1.20 -10.22 9.89
N LYS A 226 0.51 -9.55 8.97
CA LYS A 226 -0.48 -10.16 8.07
C LYS A 226 0.02 -10.30 6.63
N GLY A 227 1.11 -9.64 6.26
CA GLY A 227 1.64 -9.76 4.91
C GLY A 227 2.68 -8.70 4.55
N PHE A 228 2.97 -8.67 3.27
CA PHE A 228 3.98 -7.81 2.67
C PHE A 228 3.40 -6.95 1.57
N MET A 229 3.93 -5.73 1.42
CA MET A 229 3.72 -4.88 0.27
C MET A 229 5.01 -4.88 -0.54
N ILE A 230 4.96 -5.50 -1.72
CA ILE A 230 6.14 -5.72 -2.58
C ILE A 230 6.00 -4.85 -3.81
N GLU A 231 7.01 -4.05 -4.13
CA GLU A 231 7.07 -3.33 -5.39
C GLU A 231 7.65 -4.23 -6.48
N SER A 232 6.79 -4.60 -7.41
CA SER A 232 7.04 -5.54 -8.48
C SER A 232 6.58 -4.99 -9.83
N TYR A 233 7.30 -5.35 -10.89
CA TYR A 233 6.88 -5.07 -12.25
C TYR A 233 7.36 -6.21 -13.20
N ILE A 234 7.33 -5.99 -14.52
CA ILE A 234 7.77 -7.03 -15.47
C ILE A 234 9.30 -7.15 -15.43
N GLU A 235 9.99 -6.01 -15.59
CA GLU A 235 11.45 -5.93 -15.61
C GLU A 235 12.02 -5.36 -14.31
N ASP A 236 13.24 -5.74 -13.98
CA ASP A 236 13.97 -5.28 -12.79
C ASP A 236 14.30 -3.79 -12.84
N GLY A 237 14.23 -3.15 -11.68
CA GLY A 237 14.75 -1.81 -11.43
C GLY A 237 13.80 -0.69 -11.89
N ALA A 238 14.39 0.41 -12.30
CA ALA A 238 13.69 1.57 -12.82
C ALA A 238 14.43 2.19 -14.02
N GLN A 239 13.74 3.05 -14.73
CA GLN A 239 14.27 3.77 -15.91
C GLN A 239 13.79 5.23 -15.89
N LYS A 240 14.39 6.05 -16.69
CA LYS A 240 13.85 7.35 -17.05
C LYS A 240 12.73 7.19 -18.07
N TRP A 241 11.82 8.14 -18.12
CA TRP A 241 10.72 8.11 -19.09
C TRP A 241 11.20 7.95 -20.54
N GLU A 242 12.30 8.61 -20.87
CA GLU A 242 12.87 8.68 -22.22
C GLU A 242 13.48 7.34 -22.69
N ASP A 243 13.83 6.46 -21.74
CA ASP A 243 14.47 5.17 -22.08
C ASP A 243 13.50 4.19 -22.77
N GLY A 244 12.19 4.34 -22.52
CA GLY A 244 11.12 3.65 -23.24
C GLY A 244 11.13 2.12 -23.16
N ILE A 245 11.81 1.51 -22.19
CA ILE A 245 11.89 0.05 -22.04
C ILE A 245 10.54 -0.48 -21.56
N TYR A 246 9.91 -1.32 -22.36
CA TYR A 246 8.63 -1.93 -22.00
C TYR A 246 8.74 -2.76 -20.72
N GLY A 247 7.77 -2.58 -19.81
CA GLY A 247 7.69 -3.36 -18.58
C GLY A 247 8.66 -2.96 -17.48
N LYS A 248 9.44 -1.87 -17.65
CA LYS A 248 10.35 -1.34 -16.63
C LYS A 248 9.75 -0.12 -15.94
N SER A 249 9.84 -0.05 -14.62
CA SER A 249 9.25 1.04 -13.83
C SER A 249 9.85 2.40 -14.20
N ILE A 250 9.00 3.40 -14.34
CA ILE A 250 9.39 4.83 -14.51
C ILE A 250 9.30 5.62 -13.19
N THR A 251 9.15 4.93 -12.06
CA THR A 251 9.04 5.52 -10.72
C THR A 251 10.02 4.85 -9.76
N ASP A 252 9.53 4.17 -8.72
CA ASP A 252 10.41 3.48 -7.79
C ASP A 252 10.94 2.16 -8.41
N PRO A 253 12.20 1.76 -8.11
CA PRO A 253 12.75 0.52 -8.63
C PRO A 253 11.98 -0.70 -8.11
N CYS A 254 11.65 -1.63 -8.99
CA CYS A 254 10.84 -2.81 -8.69
C CYS A 254 11.61 -4.11 -8.86
N LEU A 255 11.19 -5.18 -8.17
CA LEU A 255 11.55 -6.55 -8.54
C LEU A 255 10.91 -6.90 -9.86
N GLY A 256 11.66 -7.54 -10.76
CA GLY A 256 11.13 -8.13 -11.97
C GLY A 256 10.23 -9.33 -11.67
N TRP A 257 9.46 -9.74 -12.67
CA TRP A 257 8.45 -10.79 -12.54
C TRP A 257 8.99 -12.10 -11.99
N ASP A 258 10.10 -12.60 -12.52
CA ASP A 258 10.66 -13.90 -12.07
C ASP A 258 11.08 -13.86 -10.61
N LYS A 259 11.76 -12.81 -10.17
CA LYS A 259 12.15 -12.65 -8.77
C LYS A 259 10.96 -12.50 -7.83
N THR A 260 9.91 -11.80 -8.30
CA THR A 260 8.67 -11.67 -7.53
C THR A 260 7.97 -13.02 -7.39
N ARG A 261 7.88 -13.79 -8.47
CA ARG A 261 7.31 -15.14 -8.45
C ARG A 261 8.07 -16.03 -7.48
N ASP A 262 9.39 -16.05 -7.59
CA ASP A 262 10.24 -16.91 -6.75
C ASP A 262 10.16 -16.51 -5.26
N LEU A 263 10.06 -15.20 -4.99
CA LEU A 263 9.80 -14.71 -3.63
C LEU A 263 8.45 -15.20 -3.10
N ILE A 264 7.36 -15.09 -3.86
CA ILE A 264 6.03 -15.51 -3.42
C ILE A 264 5.99 -17.02 -3.13
N PHE A 265 6.60 -17.84 -3.99
CA PHE A 265 6.69 -19.29 -3.71
C PHE A 265 7.54 -19.58 -2.49
N SER A 266 8.69 -18.94 -2.35
CA SER A 266 9.54 -19.07 -1.16
C SER A 266 8.82 -18.66 0.12
N LEU A 267 8.01 -17.61 0.10
CA LEU A 267 7.17 -17.21 1.25
C LEU A 267 6.10 -18.27 1.56
N ALA A 268 5.44 -18.81 0.54
CA ALA A 268 4.44 -19.84 0.72
C ALA A 268 5.03 -21.13 1.30
N ASP A 269 6.21 -21.54 0.89
CA ASP A 269 6.89 -22.72 1.41
C ASP A 269 7.30 -22.58 2.88
N GLN A 270 7.45 -21.35 3.35
CA GLN A 270 7.89 -21.02 4.69
C GLN A 270 6.75 -20.80 5.70
N LEU A 271 5.51 -20.66 5.23
CA LEU A 271 4.28 -20.53 6.03
C LEU A 271 3.62 -21.90 6.25
#